data_177a17d3bfc727c1f3ae5f786c0029d0
#
_entry.id   177a17d3bfc727c1f3ae5f786c0029d0
#
_cell.length_a   1.000
_cell.length_b   1.000
_cell.length_c   1.000
_cell.angle_alpha   90.00
_cell.angle_beta   90.00
_cell.angle_gamma   90.00
#
_symmetry.space_group_name_H-M   'P 1'
#
loop_
_entity.id
_entity.type
_entity.pdbx_description
1 polymer ?
#
loop_
_entity_poly.entity_id
_entity_poly.type
_entity_poly.pdbx_seq_one_letter_code
_entity_poly.pdbx_strand_id
1 'polypeptide(L)'
;MKKSNVLITAVIVVVSAFLLWLWYNLGFNHVDSPLDLVLSVVWWAIVVVGVVLVAKAEKTRQESVRTVYLGEGRLYNSETGVRMLSAGVSVADSLAAVLTGLTYGFDREAAPDPDDKENPANWTHVVRTSKYEPARNDDGERKDETWEGEVVVVETGRAIPFTSRAALAQIIG
;
A
#
# COMPACT_ATOMS: atom_id res chain seq x y z
N MET A 1 5.32 -2.19 -14.20
CA MET A 1 4.23 -2.66 -13.30
C MET A 1 4.84 -3.26 -12.04
N LYS A 2 4.30 -2.99 -10.86
CA LYS A 2 4.79 -3.56 -9.60
C LYS A 2 4.54 -5.07 -9.60
N LYS A 3 5.52 -5.89 -9.19
CA LYS A 3 5.44 -7.37 -9.19
C LYS A 3 4.17 -7.90 -8.51
N SER A 4 3.78 -7.24 -7.41
CA SER A 4 2.54 -7.54 -6.67
C SER A 4 1.28 -7.36 -7.52
N ASN A 5 1.18 -6.28 -8.30
CA ASN A 5 0.01 -6.04 -9.14
C ASN A 5 -0.13 -7.10 -10.24
N VAL A 6 1.00 -7.56 -10.80
CA VAL A 6 1.01 -8.64 -11.80
C VAL A 6 0.50 -9.94 -11.18
N LEU A 7 1.00 -10.30 -10.00
CA LEU A 7 0.59 -11.52 -9.31
C LEU A 7 -0.91 -11.50 -8.97
N ILE A 8 -1.39 -10.40 -8.39
CA ILE A 8 -2.81 -10.25 -8.02
C ILE A 8 -3.69 -10.30 -9.27
N THR A 9 -3.30 -9.61 -10.34
CA THR A 9 -4.02 -9.66 -11.60
C THR A 9 -4.07 -11.09 -12.15
N ALA A 10 -2.96 -11.82 -12.12
CA ALA A 10 -2.92 -13.22 -12.55
C ALA A 10 -3.85 -14.11 -11.71
N VAL A 11 -3.85 -13.95 -10.38
CA VAL A 11 -4.76 -14.69 -9.48
C VAL A 11 -6.22 -14.37 -9.80
N ILE A 12 -6.57 -13.09 -9.98
CA ILE A 12 -7.94 -12.69 -10.33
C ILE A 12 -8.36 -13.32 -11.65
N VAL A 13 -7.50 -13.29 -12.68
CA VAL A 13 -7.79 -13.89 -14.00
C VAL A 13 -8.04 -15.40 -13.88
N VAL A 14 -7.17 -16.13 -13.16
CA VAL A 14 -7.31 -17.58 -12.97
C VAL A 14 -8.59 -17.91 -12.21
N VAL A 15 -8.88 -17.21 -11.13
CA VAL A 15 -10.12 -17.41 -10.35
C VAL A 15 -11.34 -17.08 -11.19
N SER A 16 -11.32 -16.00 -11.95
CA SER A 16 -12.43 -15.62 -12.83
C SER A 16 -12.67 -16.66 -13.92
N ALA A 17 -11.62 -17.18 -14.54
CA ALA A 17 -11.73 -18.24 -15.54
C ALA A 17 -12.30 -19.54 -14.94
N PHE A 18 -11.85 -19.91 -13.72
CA PHE A 18 -12.38 -21.08 -13.01
C PHE A 18 -13.86 -20.90 -12.65
N LEU A 19 -14.26 -19.73 -12.16
CA LEU A 19 -15.65 -19.42 -11.83
C LEU A 19 -16.55 -19.44 -13.08
N LEU A 20 -16.04 -18.95 -14.22
CA LEU A 20 -16.75 -19.00 -15.49
C LEU A 20 -16.92 -20.45 -15.99
N TRP A 21 -15.87 -21.27 -15.87
CA TRP A 21 -15.93 -22.69 -16.20
C TRP A 21 -16.93 -23.42 -15.30
N LEU A 22 -16.90 -23.13 -13.98
CA LEU A 22 -17.85 -23.71 -13.02
C LEU A 22 -19.30 -23.31 -13.33
N TRP A 23 -19.53 -22.03 -13.66
CA TRP A 23 -20.80 -21.52 -14.14
C TRP A 23 -21.38 -22.35 -15.31
N TYR A 24 -20.52 -22.61 -16.29
CA TYR A 24 -20.91 -23.42 -17.45
C TYR A 24 -21.19 -24.87 -17.07
N ASN A 25 -20.37 -25.50 -16.24
CA ASN A 25 -20.51 -26.89 -15.81
C ASN A 25 -21.73 -27.13 -14.92
N LEU A 26 -22.10 -26.17 -14.09
CA LEU A 26 -23.28 -26.24 -13.24
C LEU A 26 -24.58 -25.95 -13.98
N GLY A 27 -24.52 -25.62 -15.25
CA GLY A 27 -25.68 -25.36 -16.09
C GLY A 27 -26.37 -24.02 -15.83
N PHE A 28 -25.74 -23.11 -15.05
CA PHE A 28 -26.30 -21.78 -14.76
C PHE A 28 -26.43 -20.87 -15.97
N ASN A 29 -25.89 -21.27 -17.12
CA ASN A 29 -26.05 -20.61 -18.39
C ASN A 29 -27.41 -20.93 -19.07
N HIS A 30 -28.16 -21.95 -18.60
CA HIS A 30 -29.51 -22.26 -19.05
C HIS A 30 -30.52 -21.66 -18.06
N VAL A 31 -31.32 -20.74 -18.54
CA VAL A 31 -32.35 -20.05 -17.73
C VAL A 31 -33.71 -20.60 -18.17
N ASP A 32 -34.06 -21.75 -17.64
CA ASP A 32 -35.34 -22.42 -17.95
C ASP A 32 -36.44 -22.10 -16.92
N SER A 33 -36.04 -21.50 -15.78
CA SER A 33 -36.95 -21.12 -14.69
C SER A 33 -36.59 -19.77 -14.07
N PRO A 34 -37.55 -19.09 -13.42
CA PRO A 34 -37.25 -17.85 -12.64
C PRO A 34 -36.22 -18.05 -11.53
N LEU A 35 -36.12 -19.28 -10.99
CA LEU A 35 -35.16 -19.63 -9.94
C LEU A 35 -33.72 -19.61 -10.46
N ASP A 36 -33.50 -20.07 -11.70
CA ASP A 36 -32.18 -20.09 -12.33
C ASP A 36 -31.67 -18.66 -12.55
N LEU A 37 -32.58 -17.73 -12.89
CA LEU A 37 -32.25 -16.31 -12.98
C LEU A 37 -31.78 -15.75 -11.64
N VAL A 38 -32.49 -16.08 -10.55
CA VAL A 38 -32.13 -15.62 -9.21
C VAL A 38 -30.77 -16.19 -8.80
N LEU A 39 -30.52 -17.47 -9.03
CA LEU A 39 -29.22 -18.09 -8.76
C LEU A 39 -28.09 -17.45 -9.55
N SER A 40 -28.36 -17.12 -10.81
CA SER A 40 -27.42 -16.41 -11.68
C SER A 40 -27.04 -15.03 -11.12
N VAL A 41 -28.02 -14.26 -10.72
CA VAL A 41 -27.79 -12.93 -10.12
C VAL A 41 -27.01 -13.03 -8.81
N VAL A 42 -27.38 -13.98 -7.94
CA VAL A 42 -26.66 -14.21 -6.68
C VAL A 42 -25.21 -14.62 -6.92
N TRP A 43 -24.95 -15.49 -7.87
CA TRP A 43 -23.61 -15.92 -8.26
C TRP A 43 -22.73 -14.72 -8.67
N TRP A 44 -23.22 -13.89 -9.59
CA TRP A 44 -22.49 -12.73 -10.05
C TRP A 44 -22.31 -11.67 -8.95
N ALA A 45 -23.29 -11.51 -8.07
CA ALA A 45 -23.15 -10.65 -6.91
C ALA A 45 -21.99 -11.11 -5.99
N ILE A 46 -21.87 -12.42 -5.74
CA ILE A 46 -20.77 -12.99 -4.95
C ILE A 46 -19.42 -12.72 -5.62
N VAL A 47 -19.32 -12.90 -6.95
CA VAL A 47 -18.09 -12.64 -7.70
C VAL A 47 -17.69 -11.16 -7.60
N VAL A 48 -18.62 -10.24 -7.82
CA VAL A 48 -18.36 -8.79 -7.71
C VAL A 48 -17.91 -8.41 -6.30
N VAL A 49 -18.59 -8.90 -5.26
CA VAL A 49 -18.20 -8.66 -3.87
C VAL A 49 -16.78 -9.19 -3.60
N GLY A 50 -16.47 -10.40 -4.07
CA GLY A 50 -15.14 -10.98 -3.94
C GLY A 50 -14.04 -10.11 -4.56
N VAL A 51 -14.26 -9.63 -5.78
CA VAL A 51 -13.32 -8.72 -6.48
C VAL A 51 -13.13 -7.42 -5.71
N VAL A 52 -14.21 -6.81 -5.22
CA VAL A 52 -14.15 -5.56 -4.44
C VAL A 52 -13.36 -5.77 -3.14
N LEU A 53 -13.59 -6.90 -2.44
CA LEU A 53 -12.86 -7.22 -1.20
C LEU A 53 -11.36 -7.40 -1.45
N VAL A 54 -10.98 -8.12 -2.51
CA VAL A 54 -9.57 -8.31 -2.89
C VAL A 54 -8.92 -6.97 -3.26
N ALA A 55 -9.60 -6.14 -4.05
CA ALA A 55 -9.10 -4.82 -4.42
C ALA A 55 -8.91 -3.91 -3.19
N LYS A 56 -9.87 -3.94 -2.25
CA LYS A 56 -9.77 -3.19 -0.99
C LYS A 56 -8.62 -3.68 -0.12
N ALA A 57 -8.48 -4.99 0.05
CA ALA A 57 -7.38 -5.58 0.82
C ALA A 57 -6.02 -5.21 0.24
N GLU A 58 -5.87 -5.25 -1.11
CA GLU A 58 -4.64 -4.84 -1.77
C GLU A 58 -4.34 -3.35 -1.58
N LYS A 59 -5.35 -2.49 -1.67
CA LYS A 59 -5.18 -1.06 -1.40
C LYS A 59 -4.67 -0.83 0.03
N THR A 60 -5.31 -1.44 1.03
CA THR A 60 -4.88 -1.35 2.43
C THR A 60 -3.45 -1.88 2.62
N ARG A 61 -3.11 -2.99 1.95
CA ARG A 61 -1.74 -3.52 1.98
C ARG A 61 -0.73 -2.53 1.39
N GLN A 62 -1.04 -1.90 0.28
CA GLN A 62 -0.14 -0.91 -0.34
C GLN A 62 0.04 0.33 0.54
N GLU A 63 -1.02 0.81 1.18
CA GLU A 63 -0.95 1.92 2.15
C GLU A 63 -0.08 1.56 3.34
N SER A 64 -0.22 0.35 3.87
CA SER A 64 0.61 -0.17 4.96
C SER A 64 2.10 -0.26 4.58
N VAL A 65 2.42 -0.70 3.35
CA VAL A 65 3.80 -0.72 2.85
C VAL A 65 4.40 0.68 2.71
N ARG A 66 3.60 1.70 2.43
CA ARG A 66 4.05 3.10 2.34
C ARG A 66 4.16 3.80 3.69
N THR A 67 3.84 3.10 4.78
CA THR A 67 3.99 3.65 6.12
C THR A 67 5.43 3.55 6.57
N VAL A 68 5.99 4.66 7.04
CA VAL A 68 7.35 4.74 7.57
C VAL A 68 7.30 5.30 8.99
N TYR A 69 7.97 4.62 9.91
CA TYR A 69 8.14 5.06 11.28
C TYR A 69 9.47 5.79 11.40
N LEU A 70 9.44 6.95 12.03
CA LEU A 70 10.61 7.80 12.29
C LEU A 70 10.92 7.81 13.77
N GLY A 71 12.19 7.61 14.10
CA GLY A 71 12.74 7.75 15.44
C GLY A 71 14.02 8.58 15.41
N GLU A 72 14.70 8.68 16.54
CA GLU A 72 15.98 9.40 16.65
C GLU A 72 17.06 8.74 15.78
N GLY A 73 17.41 9.42 14.68
CA GLY A 73 18.49 8.97 13.78
C GLY A 73 18.18 7.73 12.94
N ARG A 74 16.95 7.21 12.98
CA ARG A 74 16.56 5.99 12.26
C ARG A 74 15.14 6.06 11.71
N LEU A 75 14.90 5.25 10.69
CA LEU A 75 13.57 5.02 10.13
C LEU A 75 13.32 3.52 9.99
N TYR A 76 12.07 3.12 10.07
CA TYR A 76 11.64 1.74 9.82
C TYR A 76 10.51 1.72 8.78
N ASN A 77 10.61 0.80 7.86
CA ASN A 77 9.56 0.47 6.90
C ASN A 77 9.45 -1.05 6.77
N SER A 78 8.24 -1.57 6.68
CA SER A 78 7.98 -3.01 6.69
C SER A 78 8.59 -3.81 5.54
N GLU A 79 8.99 -3.17 4.44
CA GLU A 79 9.63 -3.84 3.29
C GLU A 79 11.16 -3.67 3.30
N THR A 80 11.65 -2.54 3.81
CA THR A 80 13.08 -2.21 3.77
C THR A 80 13.79 -2.33 5.12
N GLY A 81 13.05 -2.68 6.17
CA GLY A 81 13.56 -2.81 7.53
C GLY A 81 13.98 -1.50 8.17
N VAL A 82 14.85 -1.60 9.17
CA VAL A 82 15.43 -0.44 9.87
C VAL A 82 16.59 0.13 9.05
N ARG A 83 16.58 1.45 8.85
CA ARG A 83 17.67 2.20 8.22
C ARG A 83 18.09 3.37 9.09
N MET A 84 19.39 3.61 9.17
CA MET A 84 19.93 4.79 9.84
C MET A 84 19.82 5.99 8.92
N LEU A 85 19.45 7.14 9.47
CA LEU A 85 19.47 8.41 8.75
C LEU A 85 20.91 8.85 8.54
N SER A 86 21.27 9.17 7.29
CA SER A 86 22.62 9.64 6.97
C SER A 86 22.78 11.10 7.37
N ALA A 87 23.90 11.42 8.01
CA ALA A 87 24.23 12.80 8.37
C ALA A 87 24.32 13.66 7.07
N GLY A 88 23.66 14.81 7.10
CA GLY A 88 23.64 15.74 5.95
C GLY A 88 22.57 15.47 4.90
N VAL A 89 21.79 14.42 5.02
CA VAL A 89 20.62 14.15 4.17
C VAL A 89 19.36 14.52 4.94
N SER A 90 18.43 15.24 4.28
CA SER A 90 17.18 15.58 4.95
C SER A 90 16.33 14.32 5.24
N VAL A 91 15.54 14.35 6.30
CA VAL A 91 14.62 13.24 6.63
C VAL A 91 13.66 12.99 5.48
N ALA A 92 13.15 14.06 4.86
CA ALA A 92 12.24 13.95 3.71
C ALA A 92 12.92 13.28 2.50
N ASP A 93 14.20 13.54 2.25
CA ASP A 93 14.95 12.87 1.16
C ASP A 93 15.15 11.38 1.46
N SER A 94 15.46 11.06 2.71
CA SER A 94 15.60 9.66 3.16
C SER A 94 14.29 8.89 3.02
N LEU A 95 13.16 9.51 3.38
CA LEU A 95 11.82 8.95 3.16
C LEU A 95 11.50 8.75 1.67
N ALA A 96 11.80 9.77 0.84
CA ALA A 96 11.61 9.68 -0.62
C ALA A 96 12.42 8.52 -1.22
N ALA A 97 13.66 8.33 -0.77
CA ALA A 97 14.50 7.22 -1.20
C ALA A 97 13.89 5.86 -0.83
N VAL A 98 13.34 5.71 0.39
CA VAL A 98 12.62 4.50 0.80
C VAL A 98 11.40 4.27 -0.10
N LEU A 99 10.54 5.28 -0.28
CA LEU A 99 9.32 5.15 -1.08
C LEU A 99 9.62 4.83 -2.55
N THR A 100 10.70 5.38 -3.11
CA THR A 100 11.13 5.08 -4.48
C THR A 100 11.64 3.65 -4.62
N GLY A 101 12.28 3.12 -3.57
CA GLY A 101 12.82 1.76 -3.54
C GLY A 101 11.80 0.65 -3.29
N LEU A 102 10.54 0.96 -2.94
CA LEU A 102 9.52 -0.03 -2.64
C LEU A 102 9.18 -0.88 -3.87
N THR A 103 9.26 -2.19 -3.70
CA THR A 103 8.90 -3.19 -4.73
C THR A 103 7.49 -3.72 -4.56
N TYR A 104 6.86 -3.47 -3.40
CA TYR A 104 5.57 -3.98 -2.97
C TYR A 104 5.54 -5.52 -2.93
N GLY A 105 6.64 -6.11 -2.48
CA GLY A 105 6.74 -7.53 -2.20
C GLY A 105 5.77 -8.01 -1.12
N PHE A 106 5.73 -9.33 -0.90
CA PHE A 106 4.93 -9.93 0.18
C PHE A 106 5.80 -10.17 1.43
N ASP A 107 7.12 -10.22 1.26
CA ASP A 107 8.06 -10.34 2.37
C ASP A 107 8.07 -9.04 3.17
N ARG A 108 8.02 -9.18 4.48
CA ARG A 108 8.02 -8.05 5.41
C ARG A 108 8.97 -8.34 6.56
N GLU A 109 9.74 -7.35 6.95
CA GLU A 109 10.47 -7.39 8.19
C GLU A 109 9.53 -7.06 9.37
N ALA A 110 9.74 -7.75 10.48
CA ALA A 110 9.00 -7.45 11.71
C ALA A 110 9.35 -6.03 12.19
N ALA A 111 8.35 -5.33 12.71
CA ALA A 111 8.61 -4.06 13.36
C ALA A 111 9.51 -4.30 14.58
N PRO A 112 10.47 -3.41 14.86
CA PRO A 112 11.23 -3.47 16.09
C PRO A 112 10.28 -3.41 17.29
N ASP A 113 10.53 -4.25 18.27
CA ASP A 113 9.73 -4.30 19.50
C ASP A 113 9.93 -2.99 20.26
N PRO A 114 8.87 -2.24 20.58
CA PRO A 114 9.00 -1.03 21.40
C PRO A 114 9.50 -1.31 22.81
N ASP A 115 9.31 -2.55 23.31
CA ASP A 115 9.74 -2.99 24.63
C ASP A 115 11.15 -3.64 24.63
N ASP A 116 11.82 -3.68 23.48
CA ASP A 116 13.19 -4.19 23.39
C ASP A 116 14.15 -3.31 24.19
N LYS A 117 14.67 -3.85 25.29
CA LYS A 117 15.58 -3.14 26.21
C LYS A 117 16.96 -2.86 25.60
N GLU A 118 17.38 -3.65 24.60
CA GLU A 118 18.67 -3.47 23.95
C GLU A 118 18.61 -2.42 22.84
N ASN A 119 17.44 -2.25 22.23
CA ASN A 119 17.24 -1.34 21.10
C ASN A 119 15.83 -0.72 21.06
N PRO A 120 15.45 0.06 22.11
CA PRO A 120 14.09 0.59 22.23
C PRO A 120 13.71 1.40 21.00
N ALA A 121 12.59 1.05 20.40
CA ALA A 121 12.07 1.71 19.21
C ALA A 121 11.32 3.00 19.60
N ASN A 122 12.06 4.07 19.95
CA ASN A 122 11.49 5.38 20.23
C ASN A 122 11.03 6.05 18.94
N TRP A 123 9.84 5.68 18.48
CA TRP A 123 9.23 6.31 17.32
C TRP A 123 8.61 7.64 17.72
N THR A 124 8.98 8.70 17.03
CA THR A 124 8.45 10.06 17.24
C THR A 124 7.33 10.40 16.27
N HIS A 125 7.45 9.92 15.04
CA HIS A 125 6.48 10.19 13.98
C HIS A 125 6.17 8.93 13.16
N VAL A 126 4.94 8.82 12.68
CA VAL A 126 4.53 7.81 11.70
C VAL A 126 4.06 8.53 10.45
N VAL A 127 4.79 8.38 9.36
CA VAL A 127 4.45 8.97 8.06
C VAL A 127 3.67 7.95 7.24
N ARG A 128 2.41 8.24 6.97
CA ARG A 128 1.53 7.44 6.13
C ARG A 128 1.36 8.12 4.78
N THR A 129 1.94 7.55 3.74
CA THR A 129 1.88 8.09 2.38
C THR A 129 0.70 7.50 1.62
N SER A 130 -0.27 8.32 1.24
CA SER A 130 -1.40 7.93 0.40
C SER A 130 -1.01 7.91 -1.08
N LYS A 131 -0.29 8.92 -1.54
CA LYS A 131 0.19 9.04 -2.91
C LYS A 131 1.64 9.48 -2.95
N TYR A 132 2.47 8.80 -3.76
CA TYR A 132 3.83 9.20 -4.03
C TYR A 132 4.19 8.90 -5.49
N GLU A 133 4.51 9.94 -6.23
CA GLU A 133 5.04 9.88 -7.58
C GLU A 133 6.30 10.75 -7.61
N PRO A 134 7.48 10.15 -7.80
CA PRO A 134 8.72 10.91 -7.88
C PRO A 134 8.72 11.81 -9.13
N ALA A 135 9.44 12.93 -9.07
CA ALA A 135 9.65 13.75 -10.24
C ALA A 135 10.28 12.92 -11.37
N ARG A 136 9.76 13.03 -12.57
CA ARG A 136 10.25 12.33 -13.76
C ARG A 136 10.41 13.30 -14.90
N ASN A 137 11.38 12.97 -15.77
CA ASN A 137 11.56 13.64 -17.03
C ASN A 137 11.29 12.60 -18.12
N ASP A 138 10.03 12.50 -18.56
CA ASP A 138 9.61 11.57 -19.59
C ASP A 138 9.42 12.36 -20.90
N ASP A 139 10.13 11.95 -21.96
CA ASP A 139 10.00 12.47 -23.34
C ASP A 139 10.01 14.02 -23.48
N GLY A 140 10.74 14.71 -22.58
CA GLY A 140 10.84 16.19 -22.58
C GLY A 140 9.73 16.90 -21.79
N GLU A 141 8.75 16.19 -21.23
CA GLU A 141 7.82 16.72 -20.24
C GLU A 141 8.35 16.48 -18.82
N ARG A 142 8.55 17.57 -18.08
CA ARG A 142 8.89 17.50 -16.66
C ARG A 142 7.62 17.32 -15.85
N LYS A 143 7.47 16.15 -15.26
CA LYS A 143 6.39 15.87 -14.29
C LYS A 143 6.92 16.14 -12.89
N ASP A 144 6.30 17.08 -12.19
CA ASP A 144 6.66 17.41 -10.82
C ASP A 144 6.34 16.29 -9.84
N GLU A 145 7.07 16.26 -8.73
CA GLU A 145 6.81 15.31 -7.66
C GLU A 145 5.43 15.53 -7.04
N THR A 146 4.68 14.46 -6.88
CA THR A 146 3.43 14.47 -6.11
C THR A 146 3.62 13.63 -4.86
N TRP A 147 3.44 14.22 -3.68
CA TRP A 147 3.55 13.52 -2.40
C TRP A 147 2.46 13.97 -1.44
N GLU A 148 1.55 13.07 -1.13
CA GLU A 148 0.39 13.31 -0.27
C GLU A 148 0.31 12.25 0.82
N GLY A 149 -0.09 12.65 2.03
CA GLY A 149 -0.24 11.74 3.15
C GLY A 149 -0.56 12.45 4.45
N GLU A 150 -0.29 11.76 5.55
CA GLU A 150 -0.42 12.28 6.90
C GLU A 150 0.79 11.89 7.76
N VAL A 151 1.15 12.76 8.68
CA VAL A 151 2.13 12.50 9.73
C VAL A 151 1.39 12.37 11.04
N VAL A 152 1.53 11.24 11.71
CA VAL A 152 1.01 11.04 13.06
C VAL A 152 2.15 11.27 14.05
N VAL A 153 2.01 12.25 14.94
CA VAL A 153 2.93 12.49 16.04
C VAL A 153 2.62 11.47 17.13
N VAL A 154 3.56 10.56 17.43
CA VAL A 154 3.31 9.42 18.32
C VAL A 154 2.95 9.87 19.73
N GLU A 155 3.63 10.88 20.27
CA GLU A 155 3.40 11.39 21.63
C GLU A 155 1.97 11.92 21.84
N THR A 156 1.42 12.60 20.84
CA THR A 156 0.10 13.26 20.96
C THR A 156 -1.03 12.53 20.24
N GLY A 157 -0.70 11.55 19.39
CA GLY A 157 -1.65 10.89 18.51
C GLY A 157 -2.23 11.80 17.41
N ARG A 158 -1.72 13.03 17.26
CA ARG A 158 -2.23 14.02 16.31
C ARG A 158 -1.80 13.65 14.89
N ALA A 159 -2.77 13.55 13.99
CA ALA A 159 -2.52 13.39 12.56
C ALA A 159 -2.52 14.76 11.87
N ILE A 160 -1.49 15.03 11.09
CA ILE A 160 -1.29 16.28 10.34
C ILE A 160 -1.18 15.93 8.86
N PRO A 161 -2.13 16.33 8.00
CA PRO A 161 -2.06 16.05 6.58
C PRO A 161 -0.99 16.91 5.90
N PHE A 162 -0.38 16.37 4.84
CA PHE A 162 0.54 17.09 3.97
C PHE A 162 0.28 16.76 2.49
N THR A 163 0.60 17.69 1.61
CA THR A 163 0.37 17.57 0.16
C THR A 163 1.63 17.85 -0.67
N SER A 164 2.79 18.00 -0.02
CA SER A 164 4.06 18.23 -0.68
C SER A 164 5.24 17.84 0.20
N ARG A 165 6.41 17.62 -0.41
CA ARG A 165 7.67 17.38 0.32
C ARG A 165 8.01 18.53 1.27
N ALA A 166 7.79 19.78 0.84
CA ALA A 166 8.06 20.94 1.68
C ALA A 166 7.18 20.97 2.93
N ALA A 167 5.87 20.67 2.78
CA ALA A 167 4.95 20.59 3.92
C ALA A 167 5.35 19.44 4.87
N LEU A 168 5.73 18.27 4.33
CA LEU A 168 6.23 17.16 5.12
C LEU A 168 7.47 17.57 5.92
N ALA A 169 8.46 18.20 5.27
CA ALA A 169 9.70 18.64 5.93
C ALA A 169 9.44 19.64 7.07
N GLN A 170 8.44 20.51 6.95
CA GLN A 170 8.06 21.45 8.03
C GLN A 170 7.44 20.73 9.24
N ILE A 171 6.80 19.58 9.05
CA ILE A 171 6.15 18.83 10.12
C ILE A 171 7.15 17.98 10.90
N ILE A 172 8.12 17.38 10.21
CA ILE A 172 9.08 16.44 10.81
C ILE A 172 10.40 17.10 11.24
N GLY A 173 10.57 18.41 11.00
CA GLY A 173 11.69 19.21 11.46
C GLY A 173 12.87 19.17 10.56
#